data_985360918b4bd4a5c59cf78ff2c7c494
#
_entry.id   985360918b4bd4a5c59cf78ff2c7c494
#
_cell.length_a   1.000
_cell.length_b   1.000
_cell.length_c   1.000
_cell.angle_alpha   90.00
_cell.angle_beta   90.00
_cell.angle_gamma   90.00
#
_symmetry.space_group_name_H-M   'P 1'
#
loop_
_entity.id
_entity.type
_entity.pdbx_description
1 polymer ?
#
loop_
_entity_poly.entity_id
_entity_poly.type
_entity_poly.pdbx_seq_one_letter_code
_entity_poly.pdbx_strand_id
1 'polypeptide(L)'
;MTGRTSARWNHAGGITMRYLLNALLLWTLALTSVAASPLRQSFDMQVLVPPEPVMVEGKWQLVYELQLTNFAPSALELTQLDILDDDASNVPLASWQGDALASRIAMPGATSGSNPRTIAPGMHAVIYIEIALDPHSTVPHTLQHRITFDIAQPDGHDAGTVQGGEVSINWRQPSELGPPLRGGPWIAIYGPNMPRGHRRVIFAIDGHARIPARFAIDWIKLDSAGNFALGDERQVNHWLGYGQDVLAVADSTVVAVRNDFPESATLSNKKHALENASGNYVSLDLGDGRYAHYEHLKPGSIRVHVGEHVHRGQPIAALGYTGDSTGPHLHFHVSNGSRPLAGEGMPFVFSSFRRLGAYSSIEAFGQGKPWTQSPLLSQQRQQELPAADAVVAFPDTPP
;
A
#
# COMPACT_ATOMS: atom_id res chain seq x y z
N MET A 1 -25.70 -65.59 -82.29
CA MET A 1 -24.83 -64.56 -82.92
C MET A 1 -24.26 -63.75 -81.75
N THR A 2 -23.15 -64.18 -81.24
CA THR A 2 -21.75 -63.66 -81.28
C THR A 2 -21.60 -62.21 -80.85
N GLY A 3 -20.83 -62.06 -79.80
CA GLY A 3 -20.21 -60.77 -79.39
C GLY A 3 -19.53 -60.81 -78.02
N ARG A 4 -18.26 -61.33 -78.01
CA ARG A 4 -17.37 -61.21 -76.90
C ARG A 4 -16.84 -59.77 -76.82
N THR A 5 -16.75 -59.18 -75.59
CA THR A 5 -15.78 -58.12 -75.28
C THR A 5 -15.13 -58.34 -73.95
N SER A 6 -13.85 -58.35 -73.97
CA SER A 6 -12.87 -58.57 -72.90
C SER A 6 -12.75 -57.36 -71.96
N ALA A 7 -12.86 -57.60 -70.68
CA ALA A 7 -12.53 -56.59 -69.66
C ALA A 7 -11.04 -56.61 -69.29
N ARG A 8 -10.38 -55.48 -69.46
CA ARG A 8 -9.05 -55.19 -68.98
C ARG A 8 -9.06 -54.81 -67.51
N TRP A 9 -8.31 -55.45 -66.71
CA TRP A 9 -8.01 -55.07 -65.31
C TRP A 9 -6.91 -54.03 -65.33
N ASN A 10 -7.15 -52.86 -64.75
CA ASN A 10 -6.10 -51.90 -64.45
C ASN A 10 -5.78 -51.97 -62.98
N HIS A 11 -4.53 -52.25 -62.69
CA HIS A 11 -3.89 -52.13 -61.37
C HIS A 11 -3.79 -50.65 -60.97
N ALA A 12 -4.53 -50.21 -59.98
CA ALA A 12 -4.30 -48.95 -59.28
C ALA A 12 -4.65 -49.19 -57.79
N GLY A 13 -3.74 -49.70 -57.04
CA GLY A 13 -3.90 -49.98 -55.61
C GLY A 13 -2.57 -50.18 -54.92
N GLY A 14 -1.77 -49.14 -54.76
CA GLY A 14 -0.47 -49.31 -54.12
C GLY A 14 0.20 -48.09 -53.51
N ILE A 15 -0.49 -46.92 -53.49
CA ILE A 15 0.20 -45.69 -53.01
C ILE A 15 -0.46 -45.03 -51.81
N THR A 16 -1.71 -45.36 -51.48
CA THR A 16 -2.44 -44.69 -50.39
C THR A 16 -2.17 -45.22 -48.99
N MET A 17 -1.59 -46.42 -48.87
CA MET A 17 -1.37 -47.00 -47.51
C MET A 17 -0.01 -46.63 -46.86
N ARG A 18 0.93 -46.10 -47.60
CA ARG A 18 2.22 -45.65 -47.06
C ARG A 18 2.21 -44.25 -46.43
N TYR A 19 1.25 -43.39 -46.82
CA TYR A 19 1.13 -42.04 -46.25
C TYR A 19 0.31 -41.99 -44.97
N LEU A 20 -0.58 -42.95 -44.72
CA LEU A 20 -1.32 -43.05 -43.45
C LEU A 20 -0.48 -43.58 -42.29
N LEU A 21 0.53 -44.42 -42.51
CA LEU A 21 1.45 -44.86 -41.45
C LEU A 21 2.44 -43.80 -41.03
N ASN A 22 2.88 -42.92 -41.96
CA ASN A 22 3.80 -41.82 -41.62
C ASN A 22 3.10 -40.63 -40.92
N ALA A 23 1.80 -40.43 -41.14
CA ALA A 23 1.04 -39.39 -40.42
C ALA A 23 0.71 -39.79 -38.97
N LEU A 24 0.60 -41.10 -38.67
CA LEU A 24 0.38 -41.57 -37.30
C LEU A 24 1.64 -41.57 -36.44
N LEU A 25 2.86 -41.63 -37.05
CA LEU A 25 4.12 -41.59 -36.32
C LEU A 25 4.59 -40.19 -35.94
N LEU A 26 4.04 -39.13 -36.57
CA LEU A 26 4.38 -37.74 -36.27
C LEU A 26 3.51 -37.12 -35.18
N TRP A 27 2.41 -37.76 -34.75
CA TRP A 27 1.52 -37.26 -33.68
C TRP A 27 1.86 -37.81 -32.29
N THR A 28 2.81 -38.75 -32.16
CA THR A 28 3.19 -39.34 -30.87
C THR A 28 4.41 -38.69 -30.20
N LEU A 29 4.97 -37.58 -30.78
CA LEU A 29 6.18 -36.94 -30.26
C LEU A 29 5.96 -35.58 -29.59
N ALA A 30 4.74 -35.19 -29.24
CA ALA A 30 4.46 -33.93 -28.54
C ALA A 30 3.71 -34.11 -27.21
N LEU A 31 3.85 -35.27 -26.56
CA LEU A 31 3.59 -35.37 -25.14
C LEU A 31 4.90 -34.98 -24.41
N THR A 32 5.20 -33.69 -24.38
CA THR A 32 6.08 -33.18 -23.34
C THR A 32 5.38 -33.47 -22.02
N SER A 33 5.81 -34.52 -21.33
CA SER A 33 5.48 -34.72 -19.94
C SER A 33 5.96 -33.45 -19.22
N VAL A 34 5.03 -32.57 -18.87
CA VAL A 34 5.29 -31.57 -17.84
C VAL A 34 5.59 -32.42 -16.60
N ALA A 35 6.88 -32.63 -16.34
CA ALA A 35 7.32 -33.26 -15.11
C ALA A 35 6.77 -32.37 -14.01
N ALA A 36 5.82 -32.89 -13.21
CA ALA A 36 5.35 -32.17 -12.04
C ALA A 36 6.57 -31.83 -11.20
N SER A 37 6.72 -30.53 -10.89
CA SER A 37 7.80 -30.09 -10.00
C SER A 37 7.70 -30.90 -8.70
N PRO A 38 8.84 -31.39 -8.17
CA PRO A 38 8.82 -32.19 -6.95
C PRO A 38 8.14 -31.40 -5.83
N LEU A 39 7.28 -32.06 -5.04
CA LEU A 39 6.68 -31.46 -3.87
C LEU A 39 7.78 -30.98 -2.92
N ARG A 40 7.76 -29.68 -2.58
CA ARG A 40 8.74 -29.05 -1.70
C ARG A 40 8.01 -28.22 -0.65
N GLN A 41 8.39 -28.40 0.61
CA GLN A 41 7.95 -27.51 1.67
C GLN A 41 8.61 -26.14 1.50
N SER A 42 7.83 -25.07 1.66
CA SER A 42 8.29 -23.69 1.51
C SER A 42 7.39 -22.74 2.34
N PHE A 43 7.00 -21.62 1.75
CA PHE A 43 6.16 -20.61 2.39
C PHE A 43 4.68 -20.91 2.21
N ASP A 44 3.89 -20.72 3.27
CA ASP A 44 2.49 -20.32 3.15
C ASP A 44 2.45 -18.84 2.81
N MET A 45 1.64 -18.46 1.81
CA MET A 45 1.59 -17.12 1.24
C MET A 45 0.15 -16.62 1.26
N GLN A 46 -0.09 -15.49 1.95
CA GLN A 46 -1.44 -14.94 2.10
C GLN A 46 -1.47 -13.42 1.92
N VAL A 47 -2.48 -12.90 1.24
CA VAL A 47 -2.85 -11.49 1.23
C VAL A 47 -4.14 -11.35 2.03
N LEU A 48 -4.04 -10.82 3.26
CA LEU A 48 -5.17 -10.76 4.19
C LEU A 48 -6.22 -9.71 3.79
N VAL A 49 -5.79 -8.63 3.16
CA VAL A 49 -6.64 -7.52 2.71
C VAL A 49 -6.44 -7.34 1.22
N PRO A 50 -7.47 -7.61 0.38
CA PRO A 50 -7.40 -7.36 -1.04
C PRO A 50 -7.03 -5.91 -1.35
N PRO A 51 -6.11 -5.65 -2.30
CA PRO A 51 -5.76 -4.30 -2.67
C PRO A 51 -6.93 -3.56 -3.30
N GLU A 52 -7.15 -2.32 -2.87
CA GLU A 52 -8.04 -1.36 -3.51
C GLU A 52 -7.18 -0.32 -4.25
N PRO A 53 -7.37 -0.13 -5.56
CA PRO A 53 -6.58 0.83 -6.32
C PRO A 53 -6.84 2.27 -5.88
N VAL A 54 -5.80 3.08 -5.85
CA VAL A 54 -5.88 4.51 -5.59
C VAL A 54 -5.08 5.29 -6.63
N MET A 55 -5.62 6.43 -7.09
CA MET A 55 -4.94 7.28 -8.06
C MET A 55 -3.90 8.15 -7.35
N VAL A 56 -2.63 8.08 -7.79
CA VAL A 56 -1.51 8.91 -7.31
C VAL A 56 -0.69 9.34 -8.53
N GLU A 57 -0.53 10.64 -8.70
CA GLU A 57 0.23 11.23 -9.82
C GLU A 57 -0.18 10.67 -11.21
N GLY A 58 -1.48 10.50 -11.42
CA GLY A 58 -2.03 9.99 -12.67
C GLY A 58 -1.81 8.50 -12.93
N LYS A 59 -1.42 7.72 -11.92
CA LYS A 59 -1.26 6.27 -12.00
C LYS A 59 -2.08 5.56 -10.95
N TRP A 60 -2.64 4.40 -11.29
CA TRP A 60 -3.24 3.52 -10.30
C TRP A 60 -2.15 2.89 -9.46
N GLN A 61 -2.26 3.02 -8.15
CA GLN A 61 -1.38 2.32 -7.22
C GLN A 61 -2.15 1.24 -6.47
N LEU A 62 -1.53 0.06 -6.39
CA LEU A 62 -1.94 -1.05 -5.54
C LEU A 62 -1.01 -1.10 -4.34
N VAL A 63 -1.58 -0.99 -3.15
CA VAL A 63 -0.86 -0.99 -1.87
C VAL A 63 -1.43 -2.10 -1.00
N TYR A 64 -0.61 -3.13 -0.71
CA TYR A 64 -1.04 -4.29 0.08
C TYR A 64 0.15 -5.05 0.69
N GLU A 65 -0.11 -6.02 1.55
CA GLU A 65 0.90 -6.82 2.24
C GLU A 65 0.75 -8.30 1.89
N LEU A 66 1.88 -8.92 1.51
CA LEU A 66 2.00 -10.37 1.39
C LEU A 66 2.56 -10.92 2.70
N GLN A 67 1.78 -11.75 3.36
CA GLN A 67 2.16 -12.46 4.57
C GLN A 67 2.85 -13.78 4.19
N LEU A 68 3.99 -14.06 4.79
CA LEU A 68 4.75 -15.29 4.57
C LEU A 68 4.95 -16.03 5.89
N THR A 69 4.70 -17.34 5.91
CA THR A 69 5.13 -18.20 7.00
C THR A 69 5.98 -19.34 6.45
N ASN A 70 7.19 -19.51 6.96
CA ASN A 70 8.07 -20.60 6.52
C ASN A 70 7.68 -21.91 7.21
N PHE A 71 7.13 -22.84 6.46
CA PHE A 71 6.81 -24.22 6.94
C PHE A 71 7.89 -25.25 6.57
N ALA A 72 8.97 -24.84 5.89
CA ALA A 72 10.09 -25.75 5.65
C ALA A 72 10.90 -26.01 6.94
N PRO A 73 11.60 -27.16 7.04
CA PRO A 73 12.44 -27.49 8.20
C PRO A 73 13.73 -26.66 8.25
N SER A 74 14.06 -25.93 7.19
CA SER A 74 15.27 -25.10 7.04
C SER A 74 14.92 -23.62 6.88
N ALA A 75 15.88 -22.75 7.20
CA ALA A 75 15.77 -21.33 6.87
C ALA A 75 15.78 -21.14 5.34
N LEU A 76 14.91 -20.27 4.86
CA LEU A 76 14.77 -19.93 3.44
C LEU A 76 15.20 -18.46 3.26
N GLU A 77 16.13 -18.20 2.34
CA GLU A 77 16.54 -16.85 1.97
C GLU A 77 15.86 -16.44 0.66
N LEU A 78 15.01 -15.41 0.73
CA LEU A 78 14.35 -14.85 -0.45
C LEU A 78 15.37 -14.17 -1.35
N THR A 79 15.43 -14.58 -2.59
CA THR A 79 16.30 -13.99 -3.61
C THR A 79 15.56 -13.11 -4.60
N GLN A 80 14.28 -13.45 -4.90
CA GLN A 80 13.42 -12.67 -5.79
C GLN A 80 11.95 -12.80 -5.41
N LEU A 81 11.22 -11.70 -5.60
CA LEU A 81 9.75 -11.66 -5.60
C LEU A 81 9.27 -11.05 -6.91
N ASP A 82 8.41 -11.78 -7.62
CA ASP A 82 7.67 -11.31 -8.79
C ASP A 82 6.19 -11.20 -8.47
N ILE A 83 5.57 -10.14 -8.95
CA ILE A 83 4.12 -9.96 -8.93
C ILE A 83 3.59 -10.23 -10.33
N LEU A 84 2.67 -11.16 -10.44
CA LEU A 84 2.13 -11.63 -11.71
C LEU A 84 0.66 -11.23 -11.84
N ASP A 85 0.25 -10.94 -13.07
CA ASP A 85 -1.15 -10.90 -13.48
C ASP A 85 -1.56 -12.33 -13.86
N ASP A 86 -2.58 -12.87 -13.18
CA ASP A 86 -3.03 -14.26 -13.41
C ASP A 86 -3.66 -14.44 -14.81
N ASP A 87 -4.22 -13.38 -15.36
CA ASP A 87 -4.88 -13.38 -16.68
C ASP A 87 -3.91 -13.16 -17.86
N ALA A 88 -2.66 -12.80 -17.61
CA ALA A 88 -1.70 -12.40 -18.62
C ALA A 88 -0.40 -13.23 -18.61
N SER A 89 0.48 -12.93 -19.53
CA SER A 89 1.76 -13.56 -19.74
C SER A 89 2.60 -13.72 -18.45
N ASN A 90 3.58 -14.66 -18.45
CA ASN A 90 4.58 -14.82 -17.38
C ASN A 90 5.50 -13.60 -17.15
N VAL A 91 5.21 -12.44 -17.74
CA VAL A 91 5.95 -11.19 -17.52
C VAL A 91 5.46 -10.55 -16.23
N PRO A 92 6.33 -10.34 -15.23
CA PRO A 92 5.92 -9.74 -13.98
C PRO A 92 5.49 -8.27 -14.14
N LEU A 93 4.43 -7.88 -13.44
CA LEU A 93 4.04 -6.47 -13.25
C LEU A 93 5.11 -5.70 -12.45
N ALA A 94 5.76 -6.39 -11.53
CA ALA A 94 6.87 -5.88 -10.74
C ALA A 94 7.77 -7.04 -10.30
N SER A 95 9.07 -6.75 -10.13
CA SER A 95 10.07 -7.71 -9.66
C SER A 95 11.08 -7.02 -8.75
N TRP A 96 11.42 -7.65 -7.62
CA TRP A 96 12.40 -7.13 -6.67
C TRP A 96 13.38 -8.21 -6.23
N GLN A 97 14.66 -7.79 -6.11
CA GLN A 97 15.80 -8.61 -5.67
C GLN A 97 16.69 -7.79 -4.73
N GLY A 98 17.64 -8.44 -4.04
CA GLY A 98 18.67 -7.78 -3.24
C GLY A 98 18.08 -6.77 -2.24
N ASP A 99 18.67 -5.57 -2.18
CA ASP A 99 18.28 -4.50 -1.26
C ASP A 99 16.88 -3.96 -1.54
N ALA A 100 16.44 -3.95 -2.80
CA ALA A 100 15.09 -3.54 -3.17
C ALA A 100 14.03 -4.49 -2.59
N LEU A 101 14.31 -5.78 -2.51
CA LEU A 101 13.46 -6.76 -1.82
C LEU A 101 13.61 -6.63 -0.30
N ALA A 102 14.85 -6.58 0.21
CA ALA A 102 15.13 -6.50 1.64
C ALA A 102 14.42 -5.31 2.33
N SER A 103 14.42 -4.14 1.69
CA SER A 103 13.76 -2.94 2.21
C SER A 103 12.23 -3.07 2.34
N ARG A 104 11.62 -4.03 1.66
CA ARG A 104 10.17 -4.30 1.69
C ARG A 104 9.77 -5.30 2.76
N ILE A 105 10.71 -6.01 3.37
CA ILE A 105 10.42 -7.09 4.32
C ILE A 105 10.50 -6.57 5.75
N ALA A 106 9.51 -6.94 6.57
CA ALA A 106 9.58 -6.85 8.02
C ALA A 106 9.24 -8.20 8.64
N MET A 107 9.97 -8.56 9.68
CA MET A 107 9.70 -9.75 10.49
C MET A 107 9.32 -9.30 11.91
N PRO A 108 8.03 -9.38 12.30
CA PRO A 108 7.62 -9.08 13.66
C PRO A 108 8.41 -9.93 14.68
N GLY A 109 9.02 -9.29 15.67
CA GLY A 109 9.81 -9.97 16.71
C GLY A 109 11.25 -10.36 16.31
N ALA A 110 11.72 -10.03 15.10
CA ALA A 110 13.10 -10.27 14.72
C ALA A 110 14.08 -9.40 15.50
N THR A 111 15.28 -9.94 15.77
CA THR A 111 16.37 -9.19 16.40
C THR A 111 16.97 -8.18 15.42
N SER A 112 17.40 -7.04 15.96
CA SER A 112 18.10 -6.02 15.18
C SER A 112 19.36 -6.58 14.52
N GLY A 113 19.54 -6.31 13.22
CA GLY A 113 20.73 -6.72 12.44
C GLY A 113 20.62 -8.07 11.73
N SER A 114 19.50 -8.79 11.85
CA SER A 114 19.26 -10.00 11.03
C SER A 114 19.01 -9.64 9.55
N ASN A 115 19.43 -10.52 8.63
CA ASN A 115 19.08 -10.37 7.21
C ASN A 115 17.56 -10.51 7.05
N PRO A 116 16.82 -9.46 6.63
CA PRO A 116 15.36 -9.53 6.54
C PRO A 116 14.86 -10.51 5.48
N ARG A 117 15.72 -10.94 4.54
CA ARG A 117 15.37 -11.91 3.51
C ARG A 117 15.46 -13.38 4.00
N THR A 118 16.09 -13.63 5.14
CA THR A 118 16.25 -14.99 5.68
C THR A 118 15.18 -15.27 6.72
N ILE A 119 14.23 -16.15 6.39
CA ILE A 119 13.08 -16.51 7.24
C ILE A 119 13.32 -17.89 7.81
N ALA A 120 13.52 -17.99 9.12
CA ALA A 120 13.74 -19.25 9.82
C ALA A 120 12.46 -20.13 9.87
N PRO A 121 12.57 -21.44 10.13
CA PRO A 121 11.42 -22.34 10.28
C PRO A 121 10.40 -21.80 11.29
N GLY A 122 9.12 -21.79 10.92
CA GLY A 122 8.02 -21.30 11.75
C GLY A 122 7.95 -19.79 11.91
N MET A 123 8.90 -19.04 11.35
CA MET A 123 8.88 -17.57 11.43
C MET A 123 7.94 -16.97 10.38
N HIS A 124 7.39 -15.82 10.75
CA HIS A 124 6.49 -15.01 9.95
C HIS A 124 7.18 -13.75 9.45
N ALA A 125 6.94 -13.40 8.18
CA ALA A 125 7.40 -12.17 7.56
C ALA A 125 6.27 -11.47 6.80
N VAL A 126 6.37 -10.15 6.69
CA VAL A 126 5.44 -9.32 5.93
C VAL A 126 6.21 -8.61 4.83
N ILE A 127 5.78 -8.77 3.58
CA ILE A 127 6.33 -8.03 2.45
C ILE A 127 5.35 -6.92 2.07
N TYR A 128 5.81 -5.67 2.13
CA TYR A 128 5.04 -4.48 1.79
C TYR A 128 5.15 -4.22 0.29
N ILE A 129 4.06 -4.42 -0.42
CA ILE A 129 3.99 -4.31 -1.88
C ILE A 129 3.32 -2.99 -2.26
N GLU A 130 3.96 -2.26 -3.18
CA GLU A 130 3.41 -1.09 -3.82
C GLU A 130 3.77 -1.13 -5.30
N ILE A 131 2.75 -1.12 -6.16
CA ILE A 131 2.87 -1.21 -7.61
C ILE A 131 2.10 -0.07 -8.25
N ALA A 132 2.77 0.67 -9.14
CA ALA A 132 2.13 1.66 -9.99
C ALA A 132 1.76 1.03 -11.33
N LEU A 133 0.49 1.08 -11.70
CA LEU A 133 -0.02 0.60 -12.97
C LEU A 133 -0.25 1.80 -13.90
N ASP A 134 0.07 1.61 -15.19
CA ASP A 134 -0.27 2.60 -16.21
C ASP A 134 -1.81 2.64 -16.36
N PRO A 135 -2.46 3.81 -16.25
CA PRO A 135 -3.90 3.93 -16.37
C PRO A 135 -4.43 3.53 -17.76
N HIS A 136 -3.55 3.46 -18.79
CA HIS A 136 -3.88 3.05 -20.14
C HIS A 136 -3.61 1.55 -20.40
N SER A 137 -2.99 0.83 -19.45
CA SER A 137 -2.79 -0.61 -19.56
C SER A 137 -4.05 -1.37 -19.15
N THR A 138 -4.14 -2.64 -19.58
CA THR A 138 -5.13 -3.57 -19.03
C THR A 138 -4.85 -3.73 -17.54
N VAL A 139 -5.87 -3.49 -16.73
CA VAL A 139 -5.74 -3.59 -15.28
C VAL A 139 -6.03 -5.03 -14.87
N PRO A 140 -5.14 -5.66 -14.09
CA PRO A 140 -5.33 -7.04 -13.65
C PRO A 140 -6.54 -7.15 -12.72
N HIS A 141 -7.25 -8.28 -12.81
CA HIS A 141 -8.31 -8.62 -11.86
C HIS A 141 -7.80 -9.43 -10.68
N THR A 142 -6.80 -10.26 -10.93
CA THR A 142 -6.22 -11.17 -9.94
C THR A 142 -4.71 -11.08 -10.00
N LEU A 143 -4.07 -11.05 -8.83
CA LEU A 143 -2.62 -11.07 -8.68
C LEU A 143 -2.17 -12.40 -8.12
N GLN A 144 -1.02 -12.87 -8.56
CA GLN A 144 -0.27 -13.97 -7.95
C GLN A 144 1.16 -13.52 -7.62
N HIS A 145 1.80 -14.24 -6.72
CA HIS A 145 3.15 -13.95 -6.26
C HIS A 145 4.04 -15.15 -6.51
N ARG A 146 5.20 -14.90 -7.12
CA ARG A 146 6.24 -15.92 -7.30
C ARG A 146 7.46 -15.52 -6.49
N ILE A 147 7.86 -16.38 -5.55
CA ILE A 147 9.05 -16.21 -4.73
C ILE A 147 10.09 -17.23 -5.16
N THR A 148 11.30 -16.74 -5.46
CA THR A 148 12.51 -17.56 -5.57
C THR A 148 13.29 -17.43 -4.28
N PHE A 149 13.81 -18.54 -3.78
CA PHE A 149 14.51 -18.60 -2.51
C PHE A 149 15.66 -19.61 -2.56
N ASP A 150 16.65 -19.41 -1.72
CA ASP A 150 17.75 -20.34 -1.50
C ASP A 150 17.58 -21.05 -0.16
N ILE A 151 18.01 -22.32 -0.15
CA ILE A 151 18.13 -23.15 1.05
C ILE A 151 19.59 -23.39 1.30
N ALA A 152 20.12 -22.94 2.45
CA ALA A 152 21.47 -23.29 2.84
C ALA A 152 21.59 -24.80 3.05
N GLN A 153 22.51 -25.45 2.35
CA GLN A 153 22.85 -26.87 2.49
C GLN A 153 24.30 -27.01 2.92
N PRO A 154 24.69 -28.09 3.62
CA PRO A 154 26.07 -28.31 3.99
C PRO A 154 27.05 -28.34 2.80
N ASP A 155 26.58 -28.82 1.65
CA ASP A 155 27.37 -29.00 0.43
C ASP A 155 27.06 -27.95 -0.66
N GLY A 156 26.40 -26.82 -0.32
CA GLY A 156 26.08 -25.76 -1.28
C GLY A 156 24.70 -25.13 -1.04
N HIS A 157 24.17 -24.50 -2.09
CA HIS A 157 22.83 -23.90 -2.08
C HIS A 157 21.88 -24.69 -3.00
N ASP A 158 20.67 -24.94 -2.52
CA ASP A 158 19.58 -25.46 -3.34
C ASP A 158 18.55 -24.36 -3.53
N ALA A 159 18.24 -24.02 -4.78
CA ALA A 159 17.28 -22.98 -5.12
C ALA A 159 15.88 -23.56 -5.26
N GLY A 160 14.88 -22.84 -4.80
CA GLY A 160 13.48 -23.17 -4.95
C GLY A 160 12.65 -22.01 -5.47
N THR A 161 11.51 -22.37 -6.06
CA THR A 161 10.50 -21.37 -6.47
C THR A 161 9.14 -21.83 -6.00
N VAL A 162 8.35 -20.91 -5.47
CA VAL A 162 6.96 -21.15 -5.08
C VAL A 162 6.09 -20.05 -5.67
N GLN A 163 4.89 -20.41 -6.12
CA GLN A 163 3.88 -19.47 -6.59
C GLN A 163 2.61 -19.66 -5.77
N GLY A 164 1.98 -18.55 -5.37
CA GLY A 164 0.78 -18.57 -4.52
C GLY A 164 0.38 -17.18 -4.07
N GLY A 165 -0.38 -17.09 -2.97
CA GLY A 165 -0.88 -15.83 -2.43
C GLY A 165 -1.81 -15.12 -3.41
N GLU A 166 -2.61 -15.89 -4.17
CA GLU A 166 -3.58 -15.35 -5.12
C GLU A 166 -4.55 -14.40 -4.40
N VAL A 167 -4.81 -13.26 -5.03
CA VAL A 167 -5.75 -12.26 -4.52
C VAL A 167 -6.42 -11.51 -5.64
N SER A 168 -7.75 -11.36 -5.56
CA SER A 168 -8.51 -10.50 -6.44
C SER A 168 -8.36 -9.04 -6.04
N ILE A 169 -8.23 -8.15 -7.02
CA ILE A 169 -8.22 -6.69 -6.78
C ILE A 169 -9.65 -6.22 -6.55
N ASN A 170 -9.85 -5.50 -5.45
CA ASN A 170 -11.14 -4.89 -5.14
C ASN A 170 -11.25 -3.52 -5.82
N TRP A 171 -11.91 -3.44 -6.98
CA TRP A 171 -12.10 -2.22 -7.77
C TRP A 171 -13.20 -1.31 -7.21
N ARG A 172 -13.30 -1.21 -5.90
CA ARG A 172 -14.19 -0.26 -5.26
C ARG A 172 -13.61 1.15 -5.38
N GLN A 173 -14.46 2.13 -5.70
CA GLN A 173 -14.04 3.54 -5.73
C GLN A 173 -13.56 4.00 -4.35
N PRO A 174 -12.37 4.62 -4.25
CA PRO A 174 -11.93 5.25 -3.00
C PRO A 174 -12.91 6.33 -2.54
N SER A 175 -12.97 6.61 -1.23
CA SER A 175 -13.74 7.74 -0.72
C SER A 175 -13.19 9.05 -1.29
N GLU A 176 -14.04 9.84 -1.95
CA GLU A 176 -13.68 11.19 -2.38
C GLU A 176 -13.94 12.18 -1.25
N LEU A 177 -12.89 12.83 -0.79
CA LEU A 177 -12.89 13.69 0.39
C LEU A 177 -12.61 15.15 0.03
N GLY A 178 -13.16 16.05 0.81
CA GLY A 178 -12.70 17.42 0.88
C GLY A 178 -11.34 17.54 1.57
N PRO A 179 -10.71 18.70 1.51
CA PRO A 179 -9.47 18.95 2.21
C PRO A 179 -9.65 18.92 3.74
N PRO A 180 -8.74 18.27 4.50
CA PRO A 180 -8.76 18.32 5.96
C PRO A 180 -8.19 19.62 6.54
N LEU A 181 -7.54 20.43 5.70
CA LEU A 181 -6.81 21.66 6.04
C LEU A 181 -7.03 22.72 4.95
N ARG A 182 -6.66 23.99 5.23
CA ARG A 182 -6.74 25.09 4.26
C ARG A 182 -5.38 25.60 3.86
N GLY A 183 -5.32 26.21 2.66
CA GLY A 183 -4.11 26.87 2.15
C GLY A 183 -2.92 25.94 2.04
N GLY A 184 -1.75 26.44 2.35
CA GLY A 184 -0.49 25.69 2.30
C GLY A 184 0.71 26.64 2.31
N PRO A 185 1.93 26.13 2.08
CA PRO A 185 2.29 24.74 1.74
C PRO A 185 2.10 23.74 2.90
N TRP A 186 1.70 22.52 2.57
CA TRP A 186 1.66 21.37 3.47
C TRP A 186 2.46 20.21 2.87
N ILE A 187 3.35 19.59 3.66
CA ILE A 187 4.00 18.35 3.21
C ILE A 187 3.15 17.15 3.62
N ALA A 188 2.96 16.20 2.69
CA ALA A 188 2.29 14.91 2.90
C ALA A 188 3.33 13.86 3.30
N ILE A 189 3.53 13.67 4.60
CA ILE A 189 4.53 12.71 5.11
C ILE A 189 3.88 11.35 5.24
N TYR A 190 4.26 10.47 4.35
CA TYR A 190 4.06 9.04 4.40
C TYR A 190 5.03 8.39 3.41
N GLY A 191 5.20 7.10 3.46
CA GLY A 191 6.00 6.43 2.44
C GLY A 191 6.01 4.92 2.68
N PRO A 192 5.99 4.13 1.61
CA PRO A 192 6.02 2.68 1.70
C PRO A 192 7.31 2.16 2.32
N ASN A 193 8.39 2.93 2.21
CA ASN A 193 9.74 2.57 2.67
C ASN A 193 10.10 3.18 4.03
N MET A 194 9.20 3.92 4.68
CA MET A 194 9.44 4.41 6.03
C MET A 194 9.66 3.22 6.98
N PRO A 195 10.80 3.12 7.67
CA PRO A 195 11.12 1.94 8.48
C PRO A 195 10.24 1.82 9.72
N ARG A 196 9.52 2.88 10.08
CA ARG A 196 8.64 2.98 11.26
C ARG A 196 7.42 3.84 10.96
N GLY A 197 6.35 3.60 11.70
CA GLY A 197 5.11 4.37 11.60
C GLY A 197 4.21 3.92 10.46
N HIS A 198 3.04 4.50 10.39
CA HIS A 198 2.02 4.32 9.37
C HIS A 198 1.83 2.84 8.97
N ARG A 199 2.02 2.54 7.68
CA ARG A 199 1.87 1.21 7.10
C ARG A 199 2.75 0.13 7.73
N ARG A 200 3.91 0.50 8.33
CA ARG A 200 4.84 -0.47 8.95
C ARG A 200 4.46 -0.88 10.37
N VAL A 201 3.39 -0.32 10.92
CA VAL A 201 2.89 -0.66 12.26
C VAL A 201 1.67 -1.57 12.13
N ILE A 202 1.85 -2.79 12.61
CA ILE A 202 0.80 -3.80 12.67
C ILE A 202 0.32 -3.87 14.11
N PHE A 203 -1.00 -3.73 14.31
CA PHE A 203 -1.63 -3.89 15.61
C PHE A 203 -2.43 -5.20 15.65
N ALA A 204 -2.17 -6.04 16.64
CA ALA A 204 -3.01 -7.20 16.92
C ALA A 204 -4.06 -6.82 17.97
N ILE A 205 -5.29 -6.54 17.50
CA ILE A 205 -6.42 -6.10 18.31
C ILE A 205 -7.57 -7.11 18.12
N ASP A 206 -8.14 -7.56 19.23
CA ASP A 206 -9.25 -8.52 19.24
C ASP A 206 -8.95 -9.80 18.43
N GLY A 207 -7.70 -10.28 18.49
CA GLY A 207 -7.24 -11.47 17.79
C GLY A 207 -6.96 -11.30 16.29
N HIS A 208 -7.01 -10.08 15.76
CA HIS A 208 -6.77 -9.77 14.35
C HIS A 208 -5.61 -8.79 14.18
N ALA A 209 -4.63 -9.15 13.33
CA ALA A 209 -3.59 -8.23 12.90
C ALA A 209 -4.18 -7.22 11.90
N ARG A 210 -3.92 -5.92 12.11
CA ARG A 210 -4.48 -4.83 11.30
C ARG A 210 -3.42 -3.75 11.06
N ILE A 211 -3.58 -3.01 9.96
CA ILE A 211 -2.76 -1.85 9.60
C ILE A 211 -3.68 -0.63 9.40
N PRO A 212 -4.13 0.02 10.49
CA PRO A 212 -5.06 1.15 10.39
C PRO A 212 -4.51 2.31 9.56
N ALA A 213 -3.23 2.60 9.69
CA ALA A 213 -2.55 3.70 9.03
C ALA A 213 -1.92 3.34 7.67
N ARG A 214 -2.47 2.32 6.93
CA ARG A 214 -1.94 1.91 5.61
C ARG A 214 -1.86 3.07 4.61
N PHE A 215 -2.83 3.99 4.64
CA PHE A 215 -2.90 5.17 3.78
C PHE A 215 -2.85 6.48 4.58
N ALA A 216 -2.34 6.44 5.81
CA ALA A 216 -2.26 7.63 6.65
C ALA A 216 -1.26 8.65 6.10
N ILE A 217 -1.59 9.92 6.30
CA ILE A 217 -0.72 11.06 5.97
C ILE A 217 -0.55 11.93 7.20
N ASP A 218 0.70 12.24 7.55
CA ASP A 218 1.05 13.28 8.51
C ASP A 218 1.23 14.61 7.77
N TRP A 219 0.41 15.60 8.12
CA TRP A 219 0.42 16.92 7.50
C TRP A 219 1.19 17.92 8.35
N ILE A 220 2.34 18.40 7.87
CA ILE A 220 3.10 19.47 8.49
C ILE A 220 3.02 20.72 7.62
N LYS A 221 2.67 21.87 8.22
CA LYS A 221 2.63 23.16 7.53
C LYS A 221 4.03 23.72 7.34
N LEU A 222 4.27 24.27 6.15
CA LEU A 222 5.53 24.90 5.79
C LEU A 222 5.30 26.39 5.46
N ASP A 223 6.39 27.17 5.49
CA ASP A 223 6.46 28.44 4.79
C ASP A 223 6.98 28.24 3.34
N SER A 224 7.12 29.32 2.60
CA SER A 224 7.62 29.28 1.22
C SER A 224 9.09 28.87 1.09
N ALA A 225 9.86 28.91 2.19
CA ALA A 225 11.25 28.48 2.24
C ALA A 225 11.39 27.00 2.69
N GLY A 226 10.30 26.36 3.12
CA GLY A 226 10.28 24.99 3.59
C GLY A 226 10.46 24.85 5.10
N ASN A 227 10.48 25.96 5.87
CA ASN A 227 10.52 25.89 7.32
C ASN A 227 9.16 25.47 7.86
N PHE A 228 9.14 24.63 8.87
CA PHE A 228 7.93 24.17 9.57
C PHE A 228 7.69 24.90 10.89
N ALA A 229 8.69 25.65 11.38
CA ALA A 229 8.62 26.41 12.63
C ALA A 229 9.30 27.77 12.51
N LEU A 230 8.91 28.73 13.34
CA LEU A 230 9.52 30.04 13.49
C LEU A 230 10.26 30.12 14.84
N GLY A 231 11.60 30.10 14.81
CA GLY A 231 12.44 30.17 16.01
C GLY A 231 12.80 28.79 16.58
N ASP A 232 12.65 28.60 17.89
CA ASP A 232 13.01 27.33 18.55
C ASP A 232 12.00 26.22 18.21
N GLU A 233 12.41 25.28 17.37
CA GLU A 233 11.61 24.14 16.92
C GLU A 233 11.15 23.22 18.05
N ARG A 234 11.80 23.26 19.20
CA ARG A 234 11.39 22.52 20.38
C ARG A 234 10.11 23.07 21.02
N GLN A 235 9.75 24.31 20.74
CA GLN A 235 8.53 24.93 21.23
C GLN A 235 7.36 24.57 20.31
N VAL A 236 6.35 23.88 20.83
CA VAL A 236 5.18 23.41 20.09
C VAL A 236 4.43 24.54 19.40
N ASN A 237 4.27 25.68 20.08
CA ASN A 237 3.59 26.87 19.56
C ASN A 237 4.39 27.66 18.50
N HIS A 238 5.65 27.31 18.24
CA HIS A 238 6.44 27.87 17.15
C HIS A 238 6.19 27.18 15.79
N TRP A 239 5.54 26.02 15.80
CA TRP A 239 5.23 25.30 14.57
C TRP A 239 4.09 26.00 13.81
N LEU A 240 4.28 26.19 12.50
CA LEU A 240 3.35 26.92 11.63
C LEU A 240 1.97 26.27 11.54
N GLY A 241 1.90 24.94 11.68
CA GLY A 241 0.66 24.19 11.67
C GLY A 241 -0.09 24.16 12.99
N TYR A 242 0.58 24.46 14.11
CA TYR A 242 -0.03 24.35 15.44
C TYR A 242 -1.21 25.33 15.61
N GLY A 243 -2.36 24.81 16.01
CA GLY A 243 -3.57 25.58 16.20
C GLY A 243 -4.33 25.94 14.92
N GLN A 244 -3.86 25.50 13.73
CA GLN A 244 -4.61 25.65 12.48
C GLN A 244 -5.92 24.84 12.54
N ASP A 245 -6.96 25.38 11.91
CA ASP A 245 -8.25 24.69 11.81
C ASP A 245 -8.12 23.35 11.09
N VAL A 246 -8.70 22.32 11.65
CA VAL A 246 -8.91 20.99 11.06
C VAL A 246 -10.37 20.91 10.61
N LEU A 247 -10.61 20.45 9.38
CA LEU A 247 -11.90 20.52 8.70
C LEU A 247 -12.50 19.14 8.51
N ALA A 248 -13.83 19.05 8.62
CA ALA A 248 -14.59 17.88 8.19
C ALA A 248 -14.41 17.67 6.68
N VAL A 249 -13.97 16.47 6.28
CA VAL A 249 -13.69 16.14 4.86
C VAL A 249 -14.95 15.79 4.07
N ALA A 250 -16.09 15.57 4.72
CA ALA A 250 -17.37 15.21 4.10
C ALA A 250 -18.54 15.67 4.99
N ASP A 251 -19.73 15.73 4.40
CA ASP A 251 -20.98 15.72 5.18
C ASP A 251 -21.09 14.36 5.85
N SER A 252 -21.12 14.32 7.18
CA SER A 252 -20.93 13.09 7.93
C SER A 252 -21.39 13.22 9.39
N THR A 253 -21.44 12.09 10.10
CA THR A 253 -21.77 12.07 11.52
C THR A 253 -20.53 11.78 12.35
N VAL A 254 -20.34 12.51 13.44
CA VAL A 254 -19.25 12.27 14.40
C VAL A 254 -19.57 11.00 15.19
N VAL A 255 -18.67 10.00 15.14
CA VAL A 255 -18.87 8.70 15.81
C VAL A 255 -17.96 8.48 17.01
N ALA A 256 -16.82 9.19 17.08
CA ALA A 256 -15.93 9.10 18.23
C ALA A 256 -15.19 10.43 18.42
N VAL A 257 -14.97 10.79 19.69
CA VAL A 257 -14.24 11.99 20.12
C VAL A 257 -13.44 11.68 21.36
N ARG A 258 -12.21 12.19 21.40
CA ARG A 258 -11.42 12.32 22.63
C ARG A 258 -10.84 13.72 22.71
N ASN A 259 -10.99 14.42 23.84
CA ASN A 259 -10.57 15.82 24.01
C ASN A 259 -9.96 16.11 25.40
N ASP A 260 -9.54 15.07 26.12
CA ASP A 260 -9.07 15.13 27.50
C ASP A 260 -7.56 14.84 27.64
N PHE A 261 -6.89 14.49 26.53
CA PHE A 261 -5.47 14.16 26.56
C PHE A 261 -4.64 15.44 26.59
N PRO A 262 -3.71 15.59 27.56
CA PRO A 262 -2.85 16.77 27.68
C PRO A 262 -1.74 16.77 26.65
N GLU A 263 -1.18 17.96 26.35
CA GLU A 263 0.04 18.08 25.57
C GLU A 263 1.13 18.85 26.32
N SER A 264 2.40 18.62 25.91
CA SER A 264 3.54 19.37 26.41
C SER A 264 3.71 20.67 25.60
N ALA A 265 4.17 21.73 26.24
CA ALA A 265 4.55 22.99 25.55
C ALA A 265 5.83 22.83 24.72
N THR A 266 6.64 21.82 25.02
CA THR A 266 7.89 21.51 24.31
C THR A 266 7.85 20.08 23.78
N LEU A 267 8.55 19.85 22.66
CA LEU A 267 8.66 18.52 22.08
C LEU A 267 9.23 17.52 23.09
N SER A 268 8.62 16.35 23.13
CA SER A 268 9.09 15.19 23.90
C SER A 268 8.87 13.92 23.08
N ASN A 269 9.84 13.00 23.10
CA ASN A 269 9.74 11.71 22.41
C ASN A 269 9.12 10.64 23.34
N LYS A 270 8.20 11.02 24.21
CA LYS A 270 7.57 10.09 25.14
C LYS A 270 6.60 9.20 24.39
N LYS A 271 6.82 7.90 24.49
CA LYS A 271 5.87 6.88 24.03
C LYS A 271 4.72 6.74 25.02
N HIS A 272 3.53 6.56 24.50
CA HIS A 272 2.32 6.32 25.27
C HIS A 272 1.86 4.87 25.14
N ALA A 273 0.98 4.43 26.03
CA ALA A 273 0.25 3.18 25.85
C ALA A 273 -0.63 3.26 24.62
N LEU A 274 -0.94 2.10 24.02
CA LEU A 274 -1.64 2.02 22.73
C LEU A 274 -2.95 2.82 22.71
N GLU A 275 -3.74 2.76 23.78
CA GLU A 275 -5.00 3.49 23.93
C GLU A 275 -4.84 5.02 23.95
N ASN A 276 -3.63 5.51 24.12
CA ASN A 276 -3.27 6.92 24.17
C ASN A 276 -2.48 7.39 22.93
N ALA A 277 -2.12 6.48 22.04
CA ALA A 277 -1.26 6.77 20.89
C ALA A 277 -1.85 7.86 19.98
N SER A 278 -3.15 7.83 19.71
CA SER A 278 -3.85 8.83 18.88
C SER A 278 -4.01 10.20 19.55
N GLY A 279 -3.76 10.31 20.88
CA GLY A 279 -3.99 11.55 21.65
C GLY A 279 -5.45 11.98 21.63
N ASN A 280 -5.70 13.28 21.38
CA ASN A 280 -7.04 13.80 21.11
C ASN A 280 -7.40 13.56 19.65
N TYR A 281 -8.62 13.13 19.39
CA TYR A 281 -9.03 12.77 18.04
C TYR A 281 -10.54 13.00 17.80
N VAL A 282 -10.90 13.09 16.53
CA VAL A 282 -12.28 13.03 16.02
C VAL A 282 -12.34 11.93 14.96
N SER A 283 -13.41 11.14 14.96
CA SER A 283 -13.74 10.17 13.92
C SER A 283 -15.08 10.47 13.30
N LEU A 284 -15.15 10.52 11.99
CA LEU A 284 -16.34 10.80 11.19
C LEU A 284 -16.78 9.55 10.43
N ASP A 285 -18.06 9.23 10.44
CA ASP A 285 -18.66 8.18 9.61
C ASP A 285 -18.88 8.72 8.19
N LEU A 286 -18.15 8.19 7.23
CA LEU A 286 -18.26 8.55 5.81
C LEU A 286 -19.34 7.75 5.07
N GLY A 287 -20.01 6.83 5.76
CA GLY A 287 -20.89 5.84 5.14
C GLY A 287 -20.13 4.63 4.61
N ASP A 288 -20.87 3.61 4.16
CA ASP A 288 -20.32 2.38 3.57
C ASP A 288 -19.27 1.65 4.42
N GLY A 289 -19.30 1.83 5.76
CA GLY A 289 -18.35 1.24 6.70
C GLY A 289 -16.96 1.85 6.62
N ARG A 290 -16.83 3.09 6.16
CA ARG A 290 -15.58 3.86 6.13
C ARG A 290 -15.65 5.03 7.10
N TYR A 291 -14.54 5.30 7.78
CA TYR A 291 -14.41 6.33 8.81
C TYR A 291 -13.17 7.16 8.58
N ALA A 292 -13.30 8.49 8.63
CA ALA A 292 -12.16 9.42 8.60
C ALA A 292 -11.70 9.75 10.02
N HIS A 293 -10.41 9.65 10.28
CA HIS A 293 -9.80 9.89 11.59
C HIS A 293 -8.84 11.07 11.53
N TYR A 294 -8.95 11.93 12.54
CA TYR A 294 -8.11 13.12 12.73
C TYR A 294 -7.48 12.99 14.12
N GLU A 295 -6.16 12.85 14.18
CA GLU A 295 -5.47 12.56 15.42
C GLU A 295 -4.48 13.65 15.81
N HIS A 296 -3.93 13.55 17.03
CA HIS A 296 -2.99 14.50 17.63
C HIS A 296 -3.55 15.92 17.79
N LEU A 297 -4.87 16.04 17.94
CA LEU A 297 -5.55 17.34 18.01
C LEU A 297 -5.19 18.10 19.29
N LYS A 298 -5.21 19.43 19.20
CA LYS A 298 -4.91 20.34 20.31
C LYS A 298 -5.93 20.17 21.46
N PRO A 299 -5.50 20.09 22.73
CA PRO A 299 -6.40 19.99 23.89
C PRO A 299 -7.41 21.10 23.93
N GLY A 300 -8.68 20.75 24.18
CA GLY A 300 -9.79 21.71 24.30
C GLY A 300 -10.18 22.40 22.99
N SER A 301 -9.64 21.98 21.83
CA SER A 301 -9.96 22.60 20.55
C SER A 301 -11.09 21.95 19.79
N ILE A 302 -11.52 20.73 20.18
CA ILE A 302 -12.57 20.00 19.49
C ILE A 302 -13.90 20.72 19.71
N ARG A 303 -14.62 20.99 18.60
CA ARG A 303 -15.83 21.83 18.54
C ARG A 303 -17.09 21.00 18.29
N VAL A 304 -16.96 19.68 18.24
CA VAL A 304 -18.02 18.76 17.87
C VAL A 304 -18.16 17.65 18.91
N HIS A 305 -19.31 16.95 18.92
CA HIS A 305 -19.59 15.87 19.85
C HIS A 305 -20.16 14.64 19.12
N VAL A 306 -20.06 13.49 19.75
CA VAL A 306 -20.59 12.23 19.17
C VAL A 306 -22.10 12.37 18.88
N GLY A 307 -22.49 11.94 17.69
CA GLY A 307 -23.84 12.05 17.16
C GLY A 307 -24.12 13.36 16.39
N GLU A 308 -23.22 14.34 16.43
CA GLU A 308 -23.37 15.57 15.67
C GLU A 308 -23.17 15.34 14.17
N HIS A 309 -24.01 15.99 13.37
CA HIS A 309 -23.86 16.04 11.92
C HIS A 309 -23.00 17.24 11.54
N VAL A 310 -21.93 17.01 10.78
CA VAL A 310 -21.01 18.05 10.32
C VAL A 310 -21.08 18.20 8.81
N HIS A 311 -20.79 19.40 8.32
CA HIS A 311 -20.73 19.67 6.89
C HIS A 311 -19.27 19.70 6.39
N ARG A 312 -19.06 19.24 5.17
CA ARG A 312 -17.75 19.34 4.50
C ARG A 312 -17.19 20.76 4.60
N GLY A 313 -15.92 20.87 5.05
CA GLY A 313 -15.25 22.15 5.25
C GLY A 313 -15.58 22.86 6.57
N GLN A 314 -16.46 22.31 7.41
CA GLN A 314 -16.71 22.80 8.77
C GLN A 314 -15.48 22.61 9.65
N PRO A 315 -15.00 23.65 10.38
CA PRO A 315 -13.95 23.51 11.37
C PRO A 315 -14.43 22.65 12.55
N ILE A 316 -13.76 21.49 12.78
CA ILE A 316 -14.14 20.52 13.82
C ILE A 316 -13.16 20.53 15.01
N ALA A 317 -11.92 20.96 14.79
CA ALA A 317 -10.87 21.00 15.81
C ALA A 317 -9.71 21.92 15.38
N ALA A 318 -8.61 21.90 16.14
CA ALA A 318 -7.35 22.50 15.77
C ALA A 318 -6.21 21.48 15.83
N LEU A 319 -5.23 21.60 14.92
CA LEU A 319 -4.01 20.81 14.86
C LEU A 319 -3.20 21.01 16.13
N GLY A 320 -2.74 19.91 16.73
CA GLY A 320 -2.00 19.89 18.00
C GLY A 320 -0.78 18.97 17.99
N TYR A 321 -0.46 18.46 19.21
CA TYR A 321 0.72 17.64 19.45
C TYR A 321 0.45 16.57 20.52
N THR A 322 -0.76 16.08 20.65
CA THR A 322 -1.15 15.08 21.66
C THR A 322 -0.82 13.65 21.21
N GLY A 323 -0.64 12.72 22.17
CA GLY A 323 -0.38 11.31 21.87
C GLY A 323 1.05 11.01 21.39
N ASP A 324 1.20 9.96 20.57
CA ASP A 324 2.50 9.51 20.03
C ASP A 324 2.89 10.34 18.80
N SER A 325 3.23 11.61 19.02
CA SER A 325 3.63 12.56 17.99
C SER A 325 5.09 12.99 18.17
N THR A 326 5.79 13.23 17.06
CA THR A 326 7.17 13.74 17.05
C THR A 326 7.25 15.25 16.92
N GLY A 327 6.15 15.90 16.54
CA GLY A 327 6.01 17.35 16.39
C GLY A 327 4.58 17.69 15.97
N PRO A 328 4.15 18.96 16.06
CA PRO A 328 2.81 19.38 15.64
C PRO A 328 2.50 19.02 14.19
N HIS A 329 1.55 18.11 13.99
CA HIS A 329 1.05 17.69 12.68
C HIS A 329 -0.39 17.20 12.81
N LEU A 330 -1.10 17.11 11.69
CA LEU A 330 -2.36 16.38 11.60
C LEU A 330 -2.06 15.00 11.04
N HIS A 331 -2.23 13.96 11.86
CA HIS A 331 -2.32 12.59 11.36
C HIS A 331 -3.75 12.35 10.87
N PHE A 332 -3.86 12.04 9.58
CA PHE A 332 -5.15 11.81 8.92
C PHE A 332 -5.15 10.49 8.17
N HIS A 333 -6.17 9.66 8.39
CA HIS A 333 -6.37 8.44 7.63
C HIS A 333 -7.86 8.06 7.53
N VAL A 334 -8.16 7.13 6.62
CA VAL A 334 -9.45 6.47 6.51
C VAL A 334 -9.28 4.99 6.85
N SER A 335 -10.19 4.44 7.63
CA SER A 335 -10.22 3.00 7.95
C SER A 335 -11.65 2.46 7.94
N ASN A 336 -11.78 1.13 8.04
CA ASN A 336 -13.08 0.47 8.19
C ASN A 336 -13.51 0.26 9.65
N GLY A 337 -12.82 0.87 10.61
CA GLY A 337 -13.15 0.86 12.03
C GLY A 337 -13.58 2.23 12.53
N SER A 338 -14.57 2.32 13.43
CA SER A 338 -15.09 3.59 13.94
C SER A 338 -14.15 4.32 14.92
N ARG A 339 -13.03 3.70 15.32
CA ARG A 339 -11.98 4.29 16.17
C ARG A 339 -10.63 4.21 15.44
N PRO A 340 -9.68 5.11 15.70
CA PRO A 340 -8.43 5.23 14.94
C PRO A 340 -7.66 3.93 14.71
N LEU A 341 -7.52 3.08 15.73
CA LEU A 341 -6.72 1.85 15.63
C LEU A 341 -7.57 0.58 15.44
N ALA A 342 -8.87 0.70 15.23
CA ALA A 342 -9.80 -0.44 15.29
C ALA A 342 -10.04 -1.14 13.94
N GLY A 343 -9.57 -0.60 12.83
CA GLY A 343 -9.84 -1.11 11.49
C GLY A 343 -8.61 -1.27 10.60
N GLU A 344 -8.85 -1.70 9.37
CA GLU A 344 -7.88 -1.69 8.28
C GLU A 344 -7.89 -0.33 7.59
N GLY A 345 -6.72 0.20 7.29
CA GLY A 345 -6.57 1.43 6.50
C GLY A 345 -7.09 1.26 5.09
N MET A 346 -7.98 2.17 4.69
CA MET A 346 -8.66 2.18 3.40
C MET A 346 -8.15 3.33 2.53
N PRO A 347 -8.05 3.15 1.21
CA PRO A 347 -7.64 4.24 0.32
C PRO A 347 -8.72 5.33 0.25
N PHE A 348 -8.26 6.55 0.04
CA PHE A 348 -9.08 7.73 -0.19
C PHE A 348 -8.41 8.65 -1.20
N VAL A 349 -9.16 9.58 -1.77
CA VAL A 349 -8.67 10.62 -2.66
C VAL A 349 -9.23 11.96 -2.23
N PHE A 350 -8.48 13.04 -2.46
CA PHE A 350 -9.03 14.37 -2.30
C PHE A 350 -9.69 14.84 -3.60
N SER A 351 -10.82 15.52 -3.49
CA SER A 351 -11.54 16.06 -4.65
C SER A 351 -10.66 17.00 -5.47
N SER A 352 -9.85 17.82 -4.81
CA SER A 352 -8.84 18.64 -5.47
C SER A 352 -7.78 19.18 -4.51
N PHE A 353 -6.56 19.37 -5.03
CA PHE A 353 -5.45 20.08 -4.40
C PHE A 353 -4.47 20.58 -5.46
N ARG A 354 -3.59 21.51 -5.08
CA ARG A 354 -2.48 21.92 -5.93
C ARG A 354 -1.19 21.25 -5.44
N ARG A 355 -0.52 20.50 -6.31
CA ARG A 355 0.81 19.97 -6.06
C ARG A 355 1.86 21.03 -6.33
N LEU A 356 2.44 21.60 -5.30
CA LEU A 356 3.45 22.67 -5.41
C LEU A 356 4.83 22.10 -5.75
N GLY A 357 5.13 20.88 -5.29
CA GLY A 357 6.40 20.20 -5.50
C GLY A 357 6.52 18.94 -4.64
N ALA A 358 7.75 18.52 -4.39
CA ALA A 358 8.03 17.38 -3.49
C ALA A 358 9.46 17.47 -2.93
N TYR A 359 9.66 16.91 -1.75
CA TYR A 359 10.98 16.56 -1.24
C TYR A 359 11.44 15.25 -1.91
N SER A 360 12.75 15.08 -2.04
CA SER A 360 13.31 13.84 -2.58
C SER A 360 13.18 12.65 -1.61
N SER A 361 13.04 12.91 -0.32
CA SER A 361 12.78 11.96 0.75
C SER A 361 12.44 12.69 2.05
N ILE A 362 11.89 11.96 3.03
CA ILE A 362 11.64 12.47 4.39
C ILE A 362 12.95 12.91 5.08
N GLU A 363 14.08 12.25 4.81
CA GLU A 363 15.38 12.63 5.35
C GLU A 363 15.84 13.99 4.79
N ALA A 364 15.56 14.26 3.51
CA ALA A 364 15.85 15.56 2.89
C ALA A 364 15.04 16.68 3.57
N PHE A 365 13.77 16.44 3.88
CA PHE A 365 12.95 17.33 4.69
C PHE A 365 13.54 17.55 6.08
N GLY A 366 13.85 16.48 6.82
CA GLY A 366 14.45 16.53 8.16
C GLY A 366 15.82 17.21 8.22
N GLN A 367 16.53 17.30 7.08
CA GLN A 367 17.81 18.02 6.94
C GLN A 367 17.63 19.47 6.51
N GLY A 368 16.40 19.96 6.39
CA GLY A 368 16.10 21.33 5.93
C GLY A 368 16.49 21.61 4.46
N LYS A 369 16.60 20.54 3.64
CA LYS A 369 16.84 20.71 2.19
C LYS A 369 15.61 21.31 1.52
N PRO A 370 15.78 22.12 0.45
CA PRO A 370 14.64 22.64 -0.27
C PRO A 370 13.91 21.53 -1.04
N TRP A 371 12.61 21.68 -1.19
CA TRP A 371 11.80 20.82 -2.05
C TRP A 371 11.85 21.28 -3.51
N THR A 372 11.71 20.33 -4.44
CA THR A 372 11.69 20.61 -5.88
C THR A 372 10.29 21.08 -6.27
N GLN A 373 10.20 22.23 -6.93
CA GLN A 373 8.94 22.81 -7.38
C GLN A 373 8.36 22.07 -8.60
N SER A 374 7.05 21.90 -8.63
CA SER A 374 6.33 21.37 -9.79
C SER A 374 6.12 22.45 -10.85
N PRO A 375 6.20 22.10 -12.15
CA PRO A 375 5.80 23.01 -13.23
C PRO A 375 4.35 23.49 -13.05
N LEU A 376 4.08 24.78 -13.33
CA LEU A 376 2.77 25.39 -13.09
C LEU A 376 1.60 24.65 -13.75
N LEU A 377 1.79 24.14 -14.98
CA LEU A 377 0.75 23.44 -15.74
C LEU A 377 0.35 22.08 -15.19
N SER A 378 1.18 21.48 -14.31
CA SER A 378 0.92 20.15 -13.72
C SER A 378 0.53 20.21 -12.24
N GLN A 379 0.25 21.38 -11.69
CA GLN A 379 -0.01 21.56 -10.26
C GLN A 379 -1.41 21.10 -9.83
N GLN A 380 -2.44 21.35 -10.65
CA GLN A 380 -3.80 20.98 -10.27
C GLN A 380 -4.00 19.49 -10.32
N ARG A 381 -4.50 18.91 -9.23
CA ARG A 381 -4.84 17.50 -9.06
C ARG A 381 -6.28 17.36 -8.63
N GLN A 382 -6.95 16.33 -9.13
CA GLN A 382 -8.34 16.02 -8.79
C GLN A 382 -8.50 14.50 -8.63
N GLN A 383 -9.26 14.09 -7.62
CA GLN A 383 -9.53 12.69 -7.34
C GLN A 383 -8.24 11.84 -7.21
N GLU A 384 -7.24 12.41 -6.57
CA GLU A 384 -5.97 11.73 -6.31
C GLU A 384 -5.63 11.76 -4.81
N LEU A 385 -4.86 10.77 -4.36
CA LEU A 385 -4.11 10.83 -3.13
C LEU A 385 -2.81 11.57 -3.41
N PRO A 386 -2.40 12.58 -2.62
CA PRO A 386 -1.08 13.19 -2.75
C PRO A 386 0.03 12.15 -2.66
N ALA A 387 1.05 12.26 -3.51
CA ALA A 387 2.22 11.36 -3.42
C ALA A 387 2.97 11.56 -2.10
N ALA A 388 3.71 10.54 -1.69
CA ALA A 388 4.61 10.62 -0.53
C ALA A 388 5.58 11.80 -0.69
N ASP A 389 5.81 12.52 0.40
CA ASP A 389 6.69 13.70 0.49
C ASP A 389 6.32 14.85 -0.47
N ALA A 390 5.11 14.82 -1.08
CA ALA A 390 4.61 15.91 -1.88
C ALA A 390 4.29 17.14 -1.02
N VAL A 391 4.60 18.31 -1.56
CA VAL A 391 4.19 19.61 -0.99
C VAL A 391 2.97 20.10 -1.74
N VAL A 392 1.88 20.31 -1.03
CA VAL A 392 0.58 20.66 -1.61
C VAL A 392 -0.02 21.92 -0.99
N ALA A 393 -0.98 22.49 -1.69
CA ALA A 393 -1.87 23.51 -1.14
C ALA A 393 -3.32 23.12 -1.41
N PHE A 394 -4.15 23.24 -0.38
CA PHE A 394 -5.59 23.10 -0.46
C PHE A 394 -6.28 24.43 -0.77
N PRO A 395 -7.53 24.45 -1.25
CA PRO A 395 -8.30 25.67 -1.38
C PRO A 395 -8.44 26.41 -0.03
N ASP A 396 -8.40 27.75 -0.07
CA ASP A 396 -8.60 28.57 1.13
C ASP A 396 -10.07 28.60 1.58
N THR A 397 -10.98 28.49 0.62
CA THR A 397 -12.43 28.31 0.85
C THR A 397 -12.83 26.89 0.48
N PRO A 398 -13.64 26.19 1.29
CA PRO A 398 -14.19 24.90 0.88
C PRO A 398 -15.03 25.09 -0.39
N PRO A 399 -14.93 24.14 -1.34
CA PRO A 399 -15.76 24.15 -2.55
C PRO A 399 -17.23 23.95 -2.23
#